data_9f0eab9df937486b8401247c95b6de63
#
_entry.id   9f0eab9df937486b8401247c95b6de63
#
_cell.length_a   1.000
_cell.length_b   1.000
_cell.length_c   1.000
_cell.angle_alpha   90.00
_cell.angle_beta   90.00
_cell.angle_gamma   90.00
#
_symmetry.space_group_name_H-M   'P 1'
#
loop_
_entity.id
_entity.type
_entity.pdbx_description
1 polymer ?
#
loop_
_entity_poly.entity_id
_entity_poly.type
_entity_poly.pdbx_seq_one_letter_code
_entity_poly.pdbx_strand_id
1 'polypeptide(L)'
;KTRGVNVTIPHKQAVIPLMTRLEGRAQIYQSVNTIAVTPDGAVGYNTDADGFRHALQEGGAPLSGRVALLGCGGVGRTFACEAALAGCRIVNAVREADREMAAALRTFVQQLVPEVDYTIVSLDALQGEFDLLINATPVGMYPHTDASPVAAGVLAHTKAVFDAVYNPRETQLLQMAKAQGAAAIGGMAMLVWQAADAQTIWFGREFDPQAVAGVVEEALAEMERVFHG
;
A
#
# COMPACT_ATOMS: atom_id res chain seq x y z
N LYS A 1 29.36 -4.09 -10.55
CA LYS A 1 28.94 -4.71 -9.25
C LYS A 1 27.49 -4.34 -8.99
N THR A 2 26.66 -5.30 -8.62
CA THR A 2 25.28 -5.07 -8.17
C THR A 2 25.28 -4.22 -6.90
N ARG A 3 24.54 -3.14 -6.87
CA ARG A 3 24.39 -2.27 -5.70
C ARG A 3 23.20 -2.65 -4.82
N GLY A 4 22.20 -3.28 -5.42
CA GLY A 4 21.03 -3.75 -4.71
C GLY A 4 20.05 -4.45 -5.62
N VAL A 5 18.96 -4.95 -5.03
CA VAL A 5 17.87 -5.63 -5.72
C VAL A 5 16.55 -5.31 -5.05
N ASN A 6 15.44 -5.31 -5.81
CA ASN A 6 14.09 -5.29 -5.24
C ASN A 6 13.60 -6.71 -4.98
N VAL A 7 12.76 -6.84 -3.97
CA VAL A 7 12.11 -8.08 -3.55
C VAL A 7 10.60 -7.87 -3.56
N THR A 8 9.88 -8.83 -4.14
CA THR A 8 8.41 -8.79 -4.19
C THR A 8 7.79 -10.05 -3.58
N ILE A 9 6.47 -10.12 -3.64
CA ILE A 9 5.68 -11.28 -3.18
C ILE A 9 6.19 -12.57 -3.87
N PRO A 10 6.31 -13.67 -3.14
CA PRO A 10 6.00 -13.86 -1.70
C PRO A 10 7.23 -13.70 -0.79
N HIS A 11 8.32 -13.12 -1.24
CA HIS A 11 9.65 -13.26 -0.63
C HIS A 11 10.00 -12.18 0.40
N LYS A 12 9.20 -11.10 0.56
CA LYS A 12 9.51 -9.92 1.40
C LYS A 12 9.83 -10.24 2.88
N GLN A 13 9.29 -11.32 3.43
CA GLN A 13 9.61 -11.80 4.77
C GLN A 13 10.70 -12.88 4.75
N ALA A 14 10.68 -13.75 3.75
CA ALA A 14 11.58 -14.88 3.63
C ALA A 14 13.06 -14.46 3.49
N VAL A 15 13.32 -13.26 2.96
CA VAL A 15 14.71 -12.75 2.80
C VAL A 15 15.30 -12.19 4.09
N ILE A 16 14.50 -11.91 5.12
CA ILE A 16 14.97 -11.28 6.37
C ILE A 16 16.14 -12.03 7.02
N PRO A 17 16.10 -13.38 7.16
CA PRO A 17 17.23 -14.12 7.75
C PRO A 17 18.52 -14.03 6.95
N LEU A 18 18.48 -13.59 5.69
CA LEU A 18 19.64 -13.42 4.81
C LEU A 18 20.24 -12.00 4.93
N MET A 19 19.59 -11.09 5.64
CA MET A 19 20.08 -9.72 5.82
C MET A 19 21.05 -9.64 6.98
N THR A 20 22.12 -8.87 6.82
CA THR A 20 23.04 -8.53 7.92
C THR A 20 22.33 -7.64 8.95
N ARG A 21 21.46 -6.75 8.47
CA ARG A 21 20.59 -5.92 9.31
C ARG A 21 19.41 -5.39 8.50
N LEU A 22 18.39 -4.95 9.22
CA LEU A 22 17.25 -4.20 8.67
C LEU A 22 17.41 -2.72 9.04
N GLU A 23 16.92 -1.83 8.20
CA GLU A 23 16.94 -0.38 8.42
C GLU A 23 15.54 0.22 8.29
N GLY A 24 15.30 1.29 9.06
CA GLY A 24 14.07 2.08 8.98
C GLY A 24 12.79 1.25 9.08
N ARG A 25 11.92 1.41 8.13
CA ARG A 25 10.61 0.75 8.08
C ARG A 25 10.67 -0.77 7.96
N ALA A 26 11.74 -1.34 7.39
CA ALA A 26 11.90 -2.79 7.33
C ALA A 26 12.01 -3.44 8.71
N GLN A 27 12.64 -2.74 9.69
CA GLN A 27 12.68 -3.19 11.08
C GLN A 27 11.29 -3.24 11.71
N ILE A 28 10.49 -2.19 11.46
CA ILE A 28 9.16 -2.04 12.04
C ILE A 28 8.20 -3.08 11.48
N TYR A 29 8.15 -3.24 10.16
CA TYR A 29 7.15 -4.12 9.51
C TYR A 29 7.58 -5.57 9.39
N GLN A 30 8.87 -5.88 9.68
CA GLN A 30 9.44 -7.19 9.43
C GLN A 30 9.15 -7.64 7.97
N SER A 31 9.46 -6.73 7.03
CA SER A 31 9.20 -6.90 5.60
C SER A 31 10.22 -6.11 4.79
N VAL A 32 10.86 -6.74 3.82
CA VAL A 32 11.90 -6.15 2.96
C VAL A 32 11.44 -6.18 1.51
N ASN A 33 11.40 -5.02 0.86
CA ASN A 33 11.19 -4.91 -0.59
C ASN A 33 12.43 -4.40 -1.34
N THR A 34 13.41 -3.87 -0.63
CA THR A 34 14.63 -3.29 -1.20
C THR A 34 15.84 -3.76 -0.40
N ILE A 35 16.85 -4.29 -1.08
CA ILE A 35 18.12 -4.73 -0.48
C ILE A 35 19.25 -3.89 -1.05
N ALA A 36 20.06 -3.31 -0.18
CA ALA A 36 21.34 -2.71 -0.57
C ALA A 36 22.49 -3.68 -0.29
N VAL A 37 23.38 -3.82 -1.26
CA VAL A 37 24.61 -4.62 -1.12
C VAL A 37 25.75 -3.69 -0.73
N THR A 38 26.24 -3.83 0.50
CA THR A 38 27.31 -3.03 1.06
C THR A 38 28.57 -3.87 1.28
N PRO A 39 29.74 -3.24 1.58
CA PRO A 39 30.93 -4.02 1.96
C PRO A 39 30.72 -4.91 3.19
N ASP A 40 29.82 -4.49 4.10
CA ASP A 40 29.53 -5.16 5.37
C ASP A 40 28.41 -6.20 5.26
N GLY A 41 27.83 -6.38 4.05
CA GLY A 41 26.79 -7.37 3.77
C GLY A 41 25.52 -6.77 3.19
N ALA A 42 24.42 -7.53 3.27
CA ALA A 42 23.12 -7.16 2.73
C ALA A 42 22.29 -6.40 3.77
N VAL A 43 21.80 -5.22 3.42
CA VAL A 43 20.94 -4.38 4.29
C VAL A 43 19.55 -4.32 3.69
N GLY A 44 18.53 -4.69 4.48
CA GLY A 44 17.14 -4.72 4.06
C GLY A 44 16.38 -3.42 4.41
N TYR A 45 15.63 -2.91 3.46
CA TYR A 45 14.78 -1.72 3.56
C TYR A 45 13.35 -2.05 3.13
N ASN A 46 12.42 -1.17 3.49
CA ASN A 46 11.05 -1.20 2.98
C ASN A 46 10.66 0.19 2.48
N THR A 47 10.57 0.35 1.16
CA THR A 47 10.18 1.59 0.48
C THR A 47 8.69 1.62 0.09
N ASP A 48 7.93 0.54 0.31
CA ASP A 48 6.47 0.52 0.05
C ASP A 48 5.74 1.54 0.91
N ALA A 49 6.15 1.69 2.17
CA ALA A 49 5.53 2.62 3.10
C ALA A 49 5.71 4.08 2.68
N ASP A 50 6.92 4.43 2.26
CA ASP A 50 7.23 5.79 1.84
C ASP A 50 6.50 6.09 0.52
N GLY A 51 6.51 5.15 -0.45
CA GLY A 51 5.72 5.24 -1.67
C GLY A 51 4.22 5.43 -1.42
N PHE A 52 3.64 4.70 -0.46
CA PHE A 52 2.24 4.88 -0.05
C PHE A 52 1.98 6.27 0.52
N ARG A 53 2.84 6.77 1.40
CA ARG A 53 2.69 8.11 2.00
C ARG A 53 2.81 9.21 0.95
N HIS A 54 3.74 9.10 0.01
CA HIS A 54 3.86 10.02 -1.12
C HIS A 54 2.60 10.03 -1.96
N ALA A 55 2.06 8.87 -2.32
CA ALA A 55 0.83 8.77 -3.11
C ALA A 55 -0.37 9.43 -2.40
N LEU A 56 -0.53 9.21 -1.08
CA LEU A 56 -1.58 9.88 -0.31
C LEU A 56 -1.39 11.40 -0.24
N GLN A 57 -0.16 11.87 -0.06
CA GLN A 57 0.16 13.30 -0.01
C GLN A 57 -0.16 13.98 -1.33
N GLU A 58 0.27 13.41 -2.45
CA GLU A 58 -0.02 13.92 -3.80
C GLU A 58 -1.52 13.90 -4.10
N GLY A 59 -2.23 12.86 -3.66
CA GLY A 59 -3.68 12.75 -3.80
C GLY A 59 -4.49 13.62 -2.84
N GLY A 60 -3.83 14.37 -1.95
CA GLY A 60 -4.49 15.24 -0.97
C GLY A 60 -5.30 14.51 0.10
N ALA A 61 -5.02 13.22 0.34
CA ALA A 61 -5.72 12.41 1.33
C ALA A 61 -4.82 12.16 2.55
N PRO A 62 -5.09 12.79 3.70
CA PRO A 62 -4.30 12.56 4.90
C PRO A 62 -4.56 11.16 5.46
N LEU A 63 -3.50 10.48 5.93
CA LEU A 63 -3.62 9.26 6.71
C LEU A 63 -4.01 9.62 8.15
N SER A 64 -5.31 9.75 8.40
CA SER A 64 -5.86 10.18 9.70
C SER A 64 -7.30 9.72 9.88
N GLY A 65 -7.80 9.80 11.11
CA GLY A 65 -9.20 9.53 11.43
C GLY A 65 -9.55 8.04 11.37
N ARG A 66 -10.69 7.71 10.76
CA ARG A 66 -11.19 6.34 10.64
C ARG A 66 -10.85 5.76 9.26
N VAL A 67 -10.09 4.68 9.26
CA VAL A 67 -9.56 4.03 8.04
C VAL A 67 -10.20 2.67 7.85
N ALA A 68 -10.79 2.42 6.68
CA ALA A 68 -11.15 1.08 6.24
C ALA A 68 -9.96 0.47 5.48
N LEU A 69 -9.45 -0.66 5.94
CA LEU A 69 -8.40 -1.42 5.25
C LEU A 69 -9.00 -2.70 4.68
N LEU A 70 -8.96 -2.87 3.36
CA LEU A 70 -9.44 -4.06 2.69
C LEU A 70 -8.28 -5.03 2.45
N GLY A 71 -8.35 -6.23 3.05
CA GLY A 71 -7.32 -7.25 2.98
C GLY A 71 -6.26 -7.15 4.08
N CYS A 72 -5.42 -8.20 4.18
CA CYS A 72 -4.42 -8.35 5.24
C CYS A 72 -3.12 -9.03 4.74
N GLY A 73 -2.88 -9.01 3.41
CA GLY A 73 -1.67 -9.55 2.80
C GLY A 73 -0.43 -8.68 3.05
N GLY A 74 0.65 -8.93 2.30
CA GLY A 74 1.94 -8.26 2.50
C GLY A 74 1.88 -6.74 2.47
N VAL A 75 1.21 -6.14 1.48
CA VAL A 75 1.03 -4.68 1.41
C VAL A 75 0.03 -4.18 2.46
N GLY A 76 -1.02 -4.96 2.75
CA GLY A 76 -2.00 -4.65 3.79
C GLY A 76 -1.33 -4.52 5.17
N ARG A 77 -0.30 -5.33 5.46
CA ARG A 77 0.52 -5.21 6.66
C ARG A 77 1.23 -3.84 6.74
N THR A 78 1.82 -3.40 5.65
CA THR A 78 2.46 -2.08 5.58
C THR A 78 1.45 -0.97 5.86
N PHE A 79 0.28 -1.00 5.22
CA PHE A 79 -0.76 0.01 5.40
C PHE A 79 -1.37 0.01 6.81
N ALA A 80 -1.57 -1.18 7.40
CA ALA A 80 -2.05 -1.29 8.78
C ALA A 80 -1.07 -0.66 9.77
N CYS A 81 0.24 -0.91 9.60
CA CYS A 81 1.26 -0.32 10.45
C CYS A 81 1.34 1.20 10.29
N GLU A 82 1.31 1.71 9.05
CA GLU A 82 1.32 3.15 8.80
C GLU A 82 0.08 3.83 9.39
N ALA A 83 -1.11 3.26 9.22
CA ALA A 83 -2.33 3.78 9.80
C ALA A 83 -2.28 3.79 11.34
N ALA A 84 -1.77 2.73 11.96
CA ALA A 84 -1.62 2.66 13.41
C ALA A 84 -0.61 3.70 13.94
N LEU A 85 0.54 3.83 13.29
CA LEU A 85 1.56 4.83 13.65
C LEU A 85 1.08 6.27 13.46
N ALA A 86 0.15 6.49 12.53
CA ALA A 86 -0.52 7.78 12.33
C ALA A 86 -1.68 8.04 13.30
N GLY A 87 -1.97 7.11 14.23
CA GLY A 87 -3.04 7.24 15.22
C GLY A 87 -4.44 7.02 14.66
N CYS A 88 -4.59 6.34 13.52
CA CYS A 88 -5.87 6.05 12.91
C CYS A 88 -6.66 4.98 13.69
N ARG A 89 -7.98 5.06 13.62
CA ARG A 89 -8.88 3.97 13.98
C ARG A 89 -9.05 3.06 12.76
N ILE A 90 -8.68 1.79 12.89
CA ILE A 90 -8.60 0.85 11.77
C ILE A 90 -9.77 -0.12 11.80
N VAL A 91 -10.51 -0.19 10.69
CA VAL A 91 -11.50 -1.23 10.42
C VAL A 91 -10.96 -2.11 9.30
N ASN A 92 -10.39 -3.25 9.64
CA ASN A 92 -9.85 -4.18 8.66
C ASN A 92 -10.95 -5.13 8.17
N ALA A 93 -11.36 -4.97 6.92
CA ALA A 93 -12.37 -5.79 6.29
C ALA A 93 -11.73 -6.90 5.45
N VAL A 94 -12.09 -8.14 5.74
CA VAL A 94 -11.49 -9.32 5.13
C VAL A 94 -12.55 -10.37 4.78
N ARG A 95 -12.21 -11.29 3.89
CA ARG A 95 -13.03 -12.51 3.66
C ARG A 95 -12.95 -13.43 4.88
N GLU A 96 -13.94 -14.27 5.06
CA GLU A 96 -13.93 -15.22 6.19
C GLU A 96 -12.68 -16.12 6.18
N ALA A 97 -12.24 -16.55 5.00
CA ALA A 97 -11.02 -17.36 4.84
C ALA A 97 -9.73 -16.66 5.31
N ASP A 98 -9.72 -15.32 5.37
CA ASP A 98 -8.54 -14.53 5.73
C ASP A 98 -8.58 -14.06 7.21
N ARG A 99 -9.61 -14.44 7.99
CA ARG A 99 -9.80 -13.97 9.37
C ARG A 99 -8.63 -14.28 10.32
N GLU A 100 -8.05 -15.46 10.21
CA GLU A 100 -6.90 -15.84 11.05
C GLU A 100 -5.69 -14.95 10.72
N MET A 101 -5.43 -14.70 9.43
CA MET A 101 -4.36 -13.81 8.99
C MET A 101 -4.60 -12.38 9.47
N ALA A 102 -5.84 -11.89 9.41
CA ALA A 102 -6.21 -10.56 9.91
C ALA A 102 -6.05 -10.46 11.44
N ALA A 103 -6.38 -11.52 12.19
CA ALA A 103 -6.17 -11.59 13.63
C ALA A 103 -4.68 -11.54 13.99
N ALA A 104 -3.84 -12.28 13.25
CA ALA A 104 -2.39 -12.24 13.42
C ALA A 104 -1.82 -10.84 13.09
N LEU A 105 -2.32 -10.21 12.03
CA LEU A 105 -1.95 -8.83 11.68
C LEU A 105 -2.34 -7.85 12.78
N ARG A 106 -3.57 -7.91 13.31
CA ARG A 106 -4.00 -7.09 14.44
C ARG A 106 -3.07 -7.25 15.64
N THR A 107 -2.76 -8.49 16.02
CA THR A 107 -1.84 -8.77 17.14
C THR A 107 -0.48 -8.12 16.92
N PHE A 108 0.06 -8.24 15.71
CA PHE A 108 1.33 -7.60 15.35
C PHE A 108 1.25 -6.08 15.45
N VAL A 109 0.20 -5.46 14.92
CA VAL A 109 0.00 -4.00 14.99
C VAL A 109 -0.17 -3.52 16.42
N GLN A 110 -0.88 -4.29 17.28
CA GLN A 110 -1.02 -4.00 18.71
C GLN A 110 0.30 -4.13 19.50
N GLN A 111 1.22 -4.99 19.06
CA GLN A 111 2.57 -5.01 19.63
C GLN A 111 3.38 -3.76 19.28
N LEU A 112 3.13 -3.20 18.09
CA LEU A 112 3.78 -1.96 17.63
C LEU A 112 3.16 -0.72 18.26
N VAL A 113 1.82 -0.66 18.33
CA VAL A 113 1.02 0.45 18.87
C VAL A 113 -0.04 -0.14 19.83
N PRO A 114 0.26 -0.30 21.14
CA PRO A 114 -0.61 -1.00 22.09
C PRO A 114 -2.04 -0.46 22.18
N GLU A 115 -2.20 0.86 22.07
CA GLU A 115 -3.50 1.56 22.20
C GLU A 115 -4.25 1.71 20.87
N VAL A 116 -3.82 1.02 19.80
CA VAL A 116 -4.48 1.13 18.49
C VAL A 116 -5.93 0.61 18.56
N ASP A 117 -6.86 1.40 18.08
CA ASP A 117 -8.25 0.97 17.84
C ASP A 117 -8.30 0.19 16.52
N TYR A 118 -8.30 -1.14 16.63
CA TYR A 118 -8.23 -2.05 15.48
C TYR A 118 -9.35 -3.09 15.55
N THR A 119 -10.32 -2.98 14.66
CA THR A 119 -11.46 -3.90 14.54
C THR A 119 -11.36 -4.72 13.26
N ILE A 120 -11.75 -6.00 13.32
CA ILE A 120 -11.81 -6.88 12.15
C ILE A 120 -13.29 -7.18 11.85
N VAL A 121 -13.68 -6.97 10.60
CA VAL A 121 -15.04 -7.26 10.10
C VAL A 121 -15.00 -8.12 8.85
N SER A 122 -16.12 -8.76 8.48
CA SER A 122 -16.23 -9.34 7.14
C SER A 122 -16.44 -8.24 6.09
N LEU A 123 -15.98 -8.45 4.85
CA LEU A 123 -16.18 -7.49 3.76
C LEU A 123 -17.64 -7.09 3.58
N ASP A 124 -18.55 -8.05 3.68
CA ASP A 124 -20.00 -7.82 3.52
C ASP A 124 -20.63 -7.01 4.67
N ALA A 125 -19.96 -6.98 5.84
CA ALA A 125 -20.39 -6.21 7.00
C ALA A 125 -19.72 -4.83 7.13
N LEU A 126 -18.88 -4.44 6.16
CA LEU A 126 -18.21 -3.14 6.17
C LEU A 126 -19.23 -2.02 5.98
N GLN A 127 -19.37 -1.16 6.99
CA GLN A 127 -20.29 -0.02 6.98
C GLN A 127 -19.80 1.12 7.87
N GLY A 128 -20.35 2.29 7.66
CA GLY A 128 -20.06 3.52 8.41
C GLY A 128 -19.29 4.55 7.59
N GLU A 129 -18.87 5.61 8.24
CA GLU A 129 -18.12 6.71 7.63
C GLU A 129 -16.63 6.46 7.75
N PHE A 130 -15.89 6.74 6.67
CA PHE A 130 -14.44 6.58 6.62
C PHE A 130 -13.77 7.85 6.07
N ASP A 131 -12.69 8.25 6.71
CA ASP A 131 -11.84 9.32 6.21
C ASP A 131 -11.00 8.81 5.03
N LEU A 132 -10.56 7.54 5.09
CA LEU A 132 -9.83 6.87 4.02
C LEU A 132 -10.23 5.40 3.93
N LEU A 133 -10.47 4.92 2.71
CA LEU A 133 -10.57 3.48 2.40
C LEU A 133 -9.33 3.07 1.60
N ILE A 134 -8.68 2.00 2.03
CA ILE A 134 -7.46 1.48 1.43
C ILE A 134 -7.73 0.08 0.88
N ASN A 135 -7.62 -0.09 -0.44
CA ASN A 135 -7.65 -1.41 -1.05
C ASN A 135 -6.24 -2.02 -1.11
N ALA A 136 -6.01 -3.03 -0.31
CA ALA A 136 -4.80 -3.86 -0.30
C ALA A 136 -5.03 -5.27 -0.87
N THR A 137 -6.14 -5.46 -1.61
CA THR A 137 -6.48 -6.70 -2.30
C THR A 137 -6.15 -6.62 -3.79
N PRO A 138 -6.04 -7.73 -4.51
CA PRO A 138 -5.89 -7.73 -5.97
C PRO A 138 -7.21 -7.56 -6.72
N VAL A 139 -8.35 -7.31 -6.06
CA VAL A 139 -9.65 -7.17 -6.71
C VAL A 139 -9.67 -5.94 -7.59
N GLY A 140 -10.07 -6.10 -8.84
CA GLY A 140 -10.06 -5.04 -9.86
C GLY A 140 -8.76 -4.93 -10.65
N MET A 141 -7.77 -5.77 -10.35
CA MET A 141 -6.50 -5.83 -11.09
C MET A 141 -6.65 -6.59 -12.41
N TYR A 142 -5.98 -6.10 -13.46
CA TYR A 142 -5.89 -6.80 -14.75
C TYR A 142 -5.44 -8.27 -14.56
N PRO A 143 -6.03 -9.24 -15.28
CA PRO A 143 -7.04 -9.09 -16.33
C PRO A 143 -8.51 -9.02 -15.83
N HIS A 144 -8.78 -9.09 -14.52
CA HIS A 144 -10.13 -9.13 -13.93
C HIS A 144 -10.55 -7.73 -13.43
N THR A 145 -10.74 -6.79 -14.37
CA THR A 145 -10.91 -5.36 -14.08
C THR A 145 -12.34 -4.95 -13.72
N ASP A 146 -13.31 -5.84 -13.91
CA ASP A 146 -14.75 -5.62 -13.76
C ASP A 146 -15.29 -5.89 -12.35
N ALA A 147 -14.40 -5.85 -11.35
CA ALA A 147 -14.75 -6.13 -9.97
C ALA A 147 -14.30 -5.01 -9.01
N SER A 148 -15.13 -4.75 -7.99
CA SER A 148 -14.80 -3.90 -6.85
C SER A 148 -14.83 -4.71 -5.56
N PRO A 149 -13.90 -4.48 -4.61
CA PRO A 149 -13.89 -5.20 -3.35
C PRO A 149 -15.04 -4.79 -2.40
N VAL A 150 -15.71 -3.66 -2.66
CA VAL A 150 -16.82 -3.15 -1.87
C VAL A 150 -17.94 -2.63 -2.76
N ALA A 151 -19.16 -2.58 -2.21
CA ALA A 151 -20.31 -1.99 -2.87
C ALA A 151 -20.28 -0.45 -2.81
N ALA A 152 -20.98 0.21 -3.76
CA ALA A 152 -21.07 1.66 -3.85
C ALA A 152 -21.58 2.33 -2.55
N GLY A 153 -22.43 1.67 -1.79
CA GLY A 153 -22.96 2.19 -0.53
C GLY A 153 -21.90 2.47 0.53
N VAL A 154 -20.78 1.73 0.54
CA VAL A 154 -19.64 2.00 1.42
C VAL A 154 -18.94 3.30 1.02
N LEU A 155 -18.83 3.53 -0.29
CA LEU A 155 -18.13 4.68 -0.85
C LEU A 155 -18.89 6.00 -0.68
N ALA A 156 -20.22 5.95 -0.58
CA ALA A 156 -21.06 7.13 -0.34
C ALA A 156 -20.73 7.86 0.98
N HIS A 157 -20.07 7.17 1.92
CA HIS A 157 -19.67 7.69 3.22
C HIS A 157 -18.14 7.67 3.42
N THR A 158 -17.38 7.69 2.31
CA THR A 158 -15.91 7.64 2.30
C THR A 158 -15.36 8.92 1.66
N LYS A 159 -14.45 9.64 2.36
CA LYS A 159 -13.90 10.90 1.85
C LYS A 159 -12.82 10.69 0.79
N ALA A 160 -11.99 9.66 0.97
CA ALA A 160 -10.91 9.33 0.04
C ALA A 160 -10.77 7.80 -0.10
N VAL A 161 -10.34 7.36 -1.27
CA VAL A 161 -10.04 5.95 -1.57
C VAL A 161 -8.64 5.86 -2.16
N PHE A 162 -7.81 5.03 -1.57
CA PHE A 162 -6.53 4.62 -2.12
C PHE A 162 -6.64 3.16 -2.59
N ASP A 163 -6.30 2.92 -3.85
CA ASP A 163 -6.24 1.58 -4.41
C ASP A 163 -4.80 1.19 -4.72
N ALA A 164 -4.27 0.16 -4.07
CA ALA A 164 -2.91 -0.34 -4.34
C ALA A 164 -2.78 -0.99 -5.72
N VAL A 165 -3.90 -1.29 -6.39
CA VAL A 165 -3.90 -1.74 -7.79
C VAL A 165 -3.46 -0.58 -8.67
N TYR A 166 -2.49 -0.84 -9.56
CA TYR A 166 -1.96 0.15 -10.50
C TYR A 166 -2.31 -0.17 -11.96
N ASN A 167 -2.77 -1.36 -12.26
CA ASN A 167 -3.25 -1.77 -13.58
C ASN A 167 -4.64 -2.44 -13.44
N PRO A 168 -5.71 -1.82 -13.98
CA PRO A 168 -5.77 -0.65 -14.86
C PRO A 168 -5.48 0.68 -14.13
N ARG A 169 -5.28 1.76 -14.91
CA ARG A 169 -5.12 3.13 -14.39
C ARG A 169 -6.27 3.52 -13.46
N GLU A 170 -7.49 3.14 -13.83
CA GLU A 170 -8.70 3.45 -13.10
C GLU A 170 -9.53 2.17 -12.88
N THR A 171 -9.39 1.59 -11.69
CA THR A 171 -10.16 0.41 -11.30
C THR A 171 -11.65 0.74 -11.12
N GLN A 172 -12.51 -0.26 -11.14
CA GLN A 172 -13.93 -0.07 -10.85
C GLN A 172 -14.15 0.57 -9.48
N LEU A 173 -13.34 0.23 -8.48
CA LEU A 173 -13.35 0.86 -7.16
C LEU A 173 -13.13 2.38 -7.26
N LEU A 174 -12.12 2.84 -7.99
CA LEU A 174 -11.80 4.25 -8.15
C LEU A 174 -12.88 5.01 -8.95
N GLN A 175 -13.43 4.39 -9.99
CA GLN A 175 -14.57 4.95 -10.75
C GLN A 175 -15.78 5.17 -9.85
N MET A 176 -16.12 4.16 -9.05
CA MET A 176 -17.23 4.23 -8.10
C MET A 176 -16.97 5.29 -7.01
N ALA A 177 -15.75 5.42 -6.50
CA ALA A 177 -15.36 6.43 -5.53
C ALA A 177 -15.55 7.84 -6.09
N LYS A 178 -15.07 8.12 -7.30
CA LYS A 178 -15.26 9.40 -7.99
C LYS A 178 -16.74 9.72 -8.20
N ALA A 179 -17.56 8.74 -8.58
CA ALA A 179 -18.99 8.91 -8.76
C ALA A 179 -19.72 9.28 -7.46
N GLN A 180 -19.15 8.93 -6.29
CA GLN A 180 -19.64 9.33 -4.97
C GLN A 180 -19.00 10.62 -4.43
N GLY A 181 -18.12 11.27 -5.20
CA GLY A 181 -17.44 12.50 -4.83
C GLY A 181 -16.24 12.31 -3.90
N ALA A 182 -15.78 11.08 -3.70
CA ALA A 182 -14.57 10.79 -2.94
C ALA A 182 -13.31 11.09 -3.76
N ALA A 183 -12.23 11.51 -3.09
CA ALA A 183 -10.91 11.56 -3.71
C ALA A 183 -10.46 10.13 -4.07
N ALA A 184 -10.00 9.92 -5.31
CA ALA A 184 -9.63 8.59 -5.81
C ALA A 184 -8.16 8.56 -6.22
N ILE A 185 -7.37 7.73 -5.55
CA ILE A 185 -5.91 7.67 -5.65
C ILE A 185 -5.51 6.26 -6.07
N GLY A 186 -4.87 6.13 -7.23
CA GLY A 186 -4.41 4.83 -7.76
C GLY A 186 -2.99 4.48 -7.31
N GLY A 187 -2.64 3.18 -7.45
CA GLY A 187 -1.39 2.62 -6.95
C GLY A 187 -0.13 2.97 -7.77
N MET A 188 -0.25 3.58 -8.96
CA MET A 188 0.92 3.86 -9.80
C MET A 188 1.90 4.83 -9.14
N ALA A 189 1.41 5.88 -8.48
CA ALA A 189 2.28 6.81 -7.75
C ALA A 189 3.07 6.08 -6.66
N MET A 190 2.44 5.21 -5.88
CA MET A 190 3.14 4.37 -4.91
C MET A 190 4.20 3.48 -5.56
N LEU A 191 3.90 2.87 -6.71
CA LEU A 191 4.82 2.00 -7.43
C LEU A 191 6.07 2.76 -7.91
N VAL A 192 5.91 3.97 -8.43
CA VAL A 192 7.02 4.80 -8.92
C VAL A 192 7.84 5.35 -7.74
N TRP A 193 7.18 5.88 -6.71
CA TRP A 193 7.87 6.41 -5.54
C TRP A 193 8.70 5.36 -4.80
N GLN A 194 8.17 4.14 -4.59
CA GLN A 194 8.95 3.10 -3.95
C GLN A 194 10.21 2.74 -4.76
N ALA A 195 10.15 2.86 -6.09
CA ALA A 195 11.31 2.64 -6.95
C ALA A 195 12.30 3.82 -6.88
N ALA A 196 11.83 5.05 -6.82
CA ALA A 196 12.67 6.23 -6.61
C ALA A 196 13.42 6.15 -5.27
N ASP A 197 12.72 5.77 -4.18
CA ASP A 197 13.32 5.59 -2.86
C ASP A 197 14.36 4.46 -2.84
N ALA A 198 14.11 3.36 -3.57
CA ALA A 198 15.11 2.32 -3.75
C ALA A 198 16.38 2.84 -4.46
N GLN A 199 16.21 3.68 -5.49
CA GLN A 199 17.35 4.32 -6.19
C GLN A 199 18.10 5.29 -5.26
N THR A 200 17.37 6.03 -4.40
CA THR A 200 17.98 6.88 -3.37
C THR A 200 18.86 6.07 -2.43
N ILE A 201 18.37 4.93 -1.96
CA ILE A 201 19.13 4.01 -1.09
C ILE A 201 20.40 3.50 -1.79
N TRP A 202 20.31 3.11 -3.08
CA TRP A 202 21.43 2.53 -3.78
C TRP A 202 22.48 3.52 -4.26
N PHE A 203 22.07 4.75 -4.59
CA PHE A 203 22.91 5.74 -5.26
C PHE A 203 23.10 7.05 -4.50
N GLY A 204 22.37 7.25 -3.39
CA GLY A 204 22.43 8.48 -2.59
C GLY A 204 21.91 9.72 -3.35
N ARG A 205 20.96 9.52 -4.26
CA ARG A 205 20.35 10.61 -5.06
C ARG A 205 18.91 10.80 -4.65
N GLU A 206 18.55 12.00 -4.26
CA GLU A 206 17.16 12.41 -4.11
C GLU A 206 16.54 12.74 -5.47
N PHE A 207 15.24 12.52 -5.60
CA PHE A 207 14.48 12.79 -6.81
C PHE A 207 13.52 13.95 -6.56
N ASP A 208 13.47 14.87 -7.55
CA ASP A 208 12.51 15.95 -7.54
C ASP A 208 11.08 15.38 -7.67
N PRO A 209 10.14 15.76 -6.79
CA PRO A 209 8.75 15.30 -6.85
C PRO A 209 8.07 15.55 -8.20
N GLN A 210 8.38 16.64 -8.88
CA GLN A 210 7.82 16.92 -10.21
C GLN A 210 8.35 15.95 -11.27
N ALA A 211 9.64 15.57 -11.18
CA ALA A 211 10.20 14.57 -12.06
C ALA A 211 9.58 13.19 -11.82
N VAL A 212 9.33 12.80 -10.55
CA VAL A 212 8.65 11.55 -10.20
C VAL A 212 7.21 11.55 -10.73
N ALA A 213 6.46 12.64 -10.58
CA ALA A 213 5.12 12.78 -11.14
C ALA A 213 5.10 12.61 -12.66
N GLY A 214 6.11 13.16 -13.37
CA GLY A 214 6.28 12.93 -14.82
C GLY A 214 6.44 11.44 -15.16
N VAL A 215 7.26 10.72 -14.40
CA VAL A 215 7.45 9.27 -14.57
C VAL A 215 6.17 8.48 -14.29
N VAL A 216 5.34 8.92 -13.33
CA VAL A 216 4.04 8.30 -13.06
C VAL A 216 3.13 8.37 -14.29
N GLU A 217 3.02 9.54 -14.92
CA GLU A 217 2.20 9.70 -16.14
C GLU A 217 2.74 8.91 -17.34
N GLU A 218 4.06 8.87 -17.53
CA GLU A 218 4.69 8.06 -18.56
C GLU A 218 4.44 6.55 -18.34
N ALA A 219 4.55 6.08 -17.10
CA ALA A 219 4.29 4.69 -16.73
C ALA A 219 2.82 4.31 -16.94
N LEU A 220 1.88 5.19 -16.62
CA LEU A 220 0.46 5.01 -16.87
C LEU A 220 0.16 4.93 -18.39
N ALA A 221 0.73 5.84 -19.18
CA ALA A 221 0.56 5.84 -20.64
C ALA A 221 1.13 4.57 -21.29
N GLU A 222 2.31 4.13 -20.85
CA GLU A 222 2.92 2.92 -21.38
C GLU A 222 2.13 1.66 -20.99
N MET A 223 1.63 1.61 -19.76
CA MET A 223 0.78 0.52 -19.30
C MET A 223 -0.52 0.43 -20.14
N GLU A 224 -1.19 1.56 -20.39
CA GLU A 224 -2.38 1.59 -21.25
C GLU A 224 -2.06 1.08 -22.66
N ARG A 225 -0.94 1.53 -23.22
CA ARG A 225 -0.49 1.09 -24.56
C ARG A 225 -0.23 -0.43 -24.63
N VAL A 226 0.34 -1.01 -23.58
CA VAL A 226 0.77 -2.43 -23.57
C VAL A 226 -0.39 -3.38 -23.26
N PHE A 227 -1.28 -3.00 -22.35
CA PHE A 227 -2.30 -3.90 -21.79
C PHE A 227 -3.73 -3.60 -22.27
N HIS A 228 -4.00 -2.39 -22.77
CA HIS A 228 -5.34 -1.92 -23.10
C HIS A 228 -5.46 -1.30 -24.49
N GLY A 229 -4.33 -1.23 -25.25
CA GLY A 229 -4.25 -0.72 -26.64
C GLY A 229 -4.61 -1.72 -27.72
#